data_f01d44d3482f2d980c1a477cdbdb730f
#
_entry.id   f01d44d3482f2d980c1a477cdbdb730f
#
_cell.length_a   1.000
_cell.length_b   1.000
_cell.length_c   1.000
_cell.angle_alpha   90.00
_cell.angle_beta   90.00
_cell.angle_gamma   90.00
#
_symmetry.space_group_name_H-M   'P 1'
#
loop_
_entity.id
_entity.type
_entity.pdbx_description
1 polymer ?
#
loop_
_entity_poly.entity_id
_entity_poly.type
_entity_poly.pdbx_seq_one_letter_code
_entity_poly.pdbx_strand_id
1 'polypeptide(L)'
;MKSKIHKLIKTNRNIISKNLSLTIVLILTSLFSFSQNTGITISVTIDNVKNDTGKVIMGLHTEDTFMKGQGVMSAETEIKDGKVTVTFENVEPGDYAIMALHDENENQRMDFRENGMPLESYGTSNNVMAFGPPQYGDAKFKVEAEDLELNIRF
;
A
#
# COMPACT_ATOMS: atom_id res chain seq x y z
N MET A 1 58.35 38.24 -19.39
CA MET A 1 58.28 37.10 -18.50
C MET A 1 57.08 37.13 -17.51
N LYS A 2 56.79 38.26 -16.84
CA LYS A 2 55.67 38.47 -15.90
C LYS A 2 54.27 38.24 -16.50
N SER A 3 54.04 38.66 -17.77
CA SER A 3 52.73 38.50 -18.43
C SER A 3 52.29 37.00 -18.65
N LYS A 4 53.26 36.14 -18.98
CA LYS A 4 53.01 34.70 -19.25
C LYS A 4 52.68 33.93 -17.98
N ILE A 5 53.31 34.32 -16.85
CA ILE A 5 53.04 33.75 -15.54
C ILE A 5 51.63 34.13 -15.05
N HIS A 6 51.22 35.37 -15.23
CA HIS A 6 49.89 35.85 -14.83
C HIS A 6 48.74 35.12 -15.58
N LYS A 7 48.96 34.87 -16.88
CA LYS A 7 48.00 34.11 -17.72
C LYS A 7 47.87 32.64 -17.29
N LEU A 8 48.98 32.00 -16.93
CA LEU A 8 48.99 30.63 -16.42
C LEU A 8 48.26 30.47 -15.07
N ILE A 9 48.45 31.41 -14.14
CA ILE A 9 47.77 31.40 -12.83
C ILE A 9 46.26 31.60 -13.01
N LYS A 10 45.85 32.51 -13.90
CA LYS A 10 44.44 32.78 -14.18
C LYS A 10 43.73 31.54 -14.82
N THR A 11 44.42 30.86 -15.75
CA THR A 11 43.89 29.62 -16.37
C THR A 11 43.73 28.50 -15.38
N ASN A 12 44.72 28.29 -14.51
CA ASN A 12 44.66 27.24 -13.48
C ASN A 12 43.55 27.49 -12.45
N ARG A 13 43.34 28.74 -12.00
CA ARG A 13 42.23 29.13 -11.12
C ARG A 13 40.85 28.82 -11.75
N ASN A 14 40.69 29.09 -13.04
CA ASN A 14 39.43 28.83 -13.75
C ASN A 14 39.15 27.32 -13.91
N ILE A 15 40.17 26.50 -14.10
CA ILE A 15 40.04 25.05 -14.17
C ILE A 15 39.68 24.47 -12.81
N ILE A 16 40.35 24.92 -11.76
CA ILE A 16 40.07 24.46 -10.38
C ILE A 16 38.66 24.86 -9.96
N SER A 17 38.20 26.07 -10.26
CA SER A 17 36.84 26.51 -9.89
C SER A 17 35.76 25.76 -10.67
N LYS A 18 35.97 25.45 -11.95
CA LYS A 18 35.04 24.65 -12.76
C LYS A 18 34.94 23.21 -12.27
N ASN A 19 36.07 22.59 -11.92
CA ASN A 19 36.08 21.22 -11.40
C ASN A 19 35.44 21.16 -10.01
N LEU A 20 35.69 22.14 -9.14
CA LEU A 20 35.07 22.23 -7.83
C LEU A 20 33.54 22.42 -7.95
N SER A 21 33.08 23.28 -8.86
CA SER A 21 31.66 23.48 -9.13
C SER A 21 30.99 22.20 -9.64
N LEU A 22 31.62 21.47 -10.55
CA LEU A 22 31.13 20.21 -11.09
C LEU A 22 31.02 19.12 -9.97
N THR A 23 32.03 19.07 -9.10
CA THR A 23 32.05 18.13 -7.97
C THR A 23 30.91 18.42 -6.98
N ILE A 24 30.66 19.69 -6.66
CA ILE A 24 29.57 20.12 -5.78
C ILE A 24 28.20 19.75 -6.38
N VAL A 25 28.00 19.96 -7.68
CA VAL A 25 26.76 19.58 -8.37
C VAL A 25 26.56 18.07 -8.33
N LEU A 26 27.60 17.26 -8.54
CA LEU A 26 27.52 15.80 -8.46
C LEU A 26 27.18 15.31 -7.04
N ILE A 27 27.73 15.93 -6.01
CA ILE A 27 27.41 15.61 -4.60
C ILE A 27 25.96 15.99 -4.27
N LEU A 28 25.50 17.15 -4.73
CA LEU A 28 24.11 17.60 -4.51
C LEU A 28 23.11 16.68 -5.21
N THR A 29 23.38 16.21 -6.42
CA THR A 29 22.48 15.28 -7.12
C THR A 29 22.41 13.91 -6.45
N SER A 30 23.49 13.44 -5.82
CA SER A 30 23.47 12.16 -5.08
C SER A 30 22.64 12.22 -3.81
N LEU A 31 22.44 13.38 -3.20
CA LEU A 31 21.62 13.53 -1.99
C LEU A 31 20.11 13.46 -2.28
N PHE A 32 19.68 13.71 -3.51
CA PHE A 32 18.28 13.58 -3.90
C PHE A 32 17.86 12.12 -4.24
N SER A 33 18.81 11.20 -4.37
CA SER A 33 18.51 9.80 -4.74
C SER A 33 17.98 8.96 -3.57
N PHE A 34 17.93 9.45 -2.34
CA PHE A 34 17.48 8.71 -1.17
C PHE A 34 16.04 9.03 -0.71
N SER A 35 15.29 9.84 -1.47
CA SER A 35 13.92 10.21 -1.12
C SER A 35 12.87 9.46 -1.95
N GLN A 36 13.13 8.22 -2.33
CA GLN A 36 12.03 7.33 -2.69
C GLN A 36 11.59 6.63 -1.41
N ASN A 37 10.62 7.25 -0.75
CA ASN A 37 9.81 6.55 0.23
C ASN A 37 9.02 5.48 -0.57
N THR A 38 9.63 4.34 -0.78
CA THR A 38 8.92 3.17 -1.29
C THR A 38 8.03 2.72 -0.15
N GLY A 39 6.78 3.19 -0.14
CA GLY A 39 5.78 2.71 0.80
C GLY A 39 5.69 1.19 0.70
N ILE A 40 5.22 0.58 1.75
CA ILE A 40 5.11 -0.87 1.86
C ILE A 40 3.95 -1.32 0.97
N THR A 41 4.13 -2.45 0.29
CA THR A 41 3.11 -3.08 -0.53
C THR A 41 2.45 -4.22 0.25
N ILE A 42 1.12 -4.24 0.28
CA ILE A 42 0.35 -5.34 0.86
C ILE A 42 -0.42 -6.02 -0.26
N SER A 43 -0.07 -7.26 -0.57
CA SER A 43 -0.78 -8.11 -1.53
C SER A 43 -1.74 -9.04 -0.79
N VAL A 44 -3.03 -8.97 -1.14
CA VAL A 44 -4.09 -9.76 -0.49
C VAL A 44 -4.73 -10.67 -1.51
N THR A 45 -4.76 -11.96 -1.23
CA THR A 45 -5.40 -12.97 -2.09
C THR A 45 -6.56 -13.64 -1.36
N ILE A 46 -7.66 -13.86 -2.10
CA ILE A 46 -8.77 -14.74 -1.72
C ILE A 46 -8.91 -15.78 -2.83
N ASP A 47 -8.86 -17.05 -2.50
CA ASP A 47 -8.89 -18.16 -3.46
C ASP A 47 -10.09 -19.11 -3.28
N ASN A 48 -11.09 -18.70 -2.50
CA ASN A 48 -12.29 -19.48 -2.20
C ASN A 48 -13.57 -18.65 -2.37
N VAL A 49 -13.59 -17.71 -3.30
CA VAL A 49 -14.80 -16.96 -3.64
C VAL A 49 -15.83 -17.92 -4.24
N LYS A 50 -17.06 -17.86 -3.75
CA LYS A 50 -18.14 -18.83 -4.04
C LYS A 50 -18.53 -18.92 -5.52
N ASN A 51 -18.49 -17.79 -6.22
CA ASN A 51 -18.80 -17.67 -7.66
C ASN A 51 -18.17 -16.39 -8.21
N ASP A 52 -18.22 -16.21 -9.53
CA ASP A 52 -17.62 -15.06 -10.22
C ASP A 52 -18.63 -13.92 -10.46
N THR A 53 -19.78 -13.91 -9.78
CA THR A 53 -20.79 -12.85 -9.91
C THR A 53 -20.43 -11.66 -9.06
N GLY A 54 -20.62 -10.43 -9.59
CA GLY A 54 -20.33 -9.20 -8.87
C GLY A 54 -18.81 -8.94 -8.72
N LYS A 55 -18.43 -8.38 -7.60
CA LYS A 55 -17.05 -7.97 -7.31
C LYS A 55 -16.63 -8.31 -5.89
N VAL A 56 -15.33 -8.31 -5.65
CA VAL A 56 -14.81 -8.27 -4.29
C VAL A 56 -14.31 -6.86 -3.99
N ILE A 57 -14.80 -6.32 -2.88
CA ILE A 57 -14.38 -5.04 -2.31
C ILE A 57 -13.48 -5.34 -1.12
N MET A 58 -12.30 -4.75 -1.08
CA MET A 58 -11.38 -4.87 0.05
C MET A 58 -11.05 -3.49 0.61
N GLY A 59 -11.12 -3.35 1.92
CA GLY A 59 -10.72 -2.15 2.64
C GLY A 59 -9.56 -2.41 3.60
N LEU A 60 -8.54 -1.55 3.55
CA LEU A 60 -7.50 -1.47 4.58
C LEU A 60 -7.95 -0.47 5.64
N HIS A 61 -8.05 -0.90 6.87
CA HIS A 61 -8.65 -0.14 7.97
C HIS A 61 -7.66 0.06 9.11
N THR A 62 -7.75 1.21 9.74
CA THR A 62 -7.25 1.45 11.10
C THR A 62 -8.35 1.14 12.12
N GLU A 63 -8.04 1.18 13.41
CA GLU A 63 -9.03 1.00 14.48
C GLU A 63 -10.19 2.02 14.39
N ASP A 64 -9.89 3.24 13.91
CA ASP A 64 -10.89 4.30 13.79
C ASP A 64 -11.86 4.10 12.64
N THR A 65 -11.45 3.41 11.58
CA THR A 65 -12.28 3.19 10.37
C THR A 65 -12.90 1.80 10.28
N PHE A 66 -12.44 0.84 11.11
CA PHE A 66 -12.93 -0.53 11.07
C PHE A 66 -14.42 -0.62 11.41
N MET A 67 -15.21 -1.28 10.55
CA MET A 67 -16.68 -1.36 10.64
C MET A 67 -17.42 -0.01 10.60
N LYS A 68 -16.76 1.08 10.19
CA LYS A 68 -17.34 2.44 10.16
C LYS A 68 -17.42 3.04 8.75
N GLY A 69 -17.36 2.22 7.71
CA GLY A 69 -17.40 2.64 6.31
C GLY A 69 -16.15 2.28 5.54
N GLN A 70 -15.76 3.12 4.59
CA GLN A 70 -14.57 2.89 3.80
C GLN A 70 -13.31 2.94 4.67
N GLY A 71 -12.33 2.06 4.36
CA GLY A 71 -11.03 2.08 5.01
C GLY A 71 -10.19 3.31 4.64
N VAL A 72 -8.97 3.36 5.15
CA VAL A 72 -7.98 4.37 4.74
C VAL A 72 -7.55 4.16 3.29
N MET A 73 -7.65 2.92 2.81
CA MET A 73 -7.53 2.55 1.40
C MET A 73 -8.61 1.54 1.05
N SER A 74 -9.09 1.57 -0.19
CA SER A 74 -10.12 0.64 -0.68
C SER A 74 -9.82 0.29 -2.14
N ALA A 75 -10.11 -0.96 -2.51
CA ALA A 75 -9.99 -1.43 -3.87
C ALA A 75 -11.13 -2.41 -4.19
N GLU A 76 -11.57 -2.38 -5.45
CA GLU A 76 -12.56 -3.30 -6.01
C GLU A 76 -11.89 -4.12 -7.11
N THR A 77 -12.25 -5.38 -7.23
CA THR A 77 -11.73 -6.25 -8.28
C THR A 77 -12.77 -7.25 -8.75
N GLU A 78 -12.71 -7.59 -10.03
CA GLU A 78 -13.49 -8.67 -10.62
C GLU A 78 -12.94 -10.02 -10.16
N ILE A 79 -13.84 -11.00 -10.06
CA ILE A 79 -13.52 -12.35 -9.64
C ILE A 79 -13.19 -13.18 -10.89
N LYS A 80 -12.16 -14.00 -10.81
CA LYS A 80 -11.79 -14.90 -11.89
C LYS A 80 -11.49 -16.29 -11.34
N ASP A 81 -12.28 -17.27 -11.77
CA ASP A 81 -12.16 -18.67 -11.34
C ASP A 81 -12.16 -18.81 -9.80
N GLY A 82 -13.07 -18.06 -9.12
CA GLY A 82 -13.20 -18.06 -7.66
C GLY A 82 -12.03 -17.41 -6.93
N LYS A 83 -11.19 -16.64 -7.61
CA LYS A 83 -9.99 -16.02 -7.07
C LYS A 83 -9.92 -14.53 -7.34
N VAL A 84 -9.37 -13.80 -6.39
CA VAL A 84 -9.03 -12.38 -6.52
C VAL A 84 -7.69 -12.09 -5.85
N THR A 85 -7.01 -11.06 -6.35
CA THR A 85 -5.83 -10.47 -5.71
C THR A 85 -5.95 -8.95 -5.77
N VAL A 86 -5.75 -8.30 -4.64
CA VAL A 86 -5.70 -6.85 -4.49
C VAL A 86 -4.36 -6.44 -3.91
N THR A 87 -3.82 -5.34 -4.38
CA THR A 87 -2.58 -4.77 -3.89
C THR A 87 -2.83 -3.35 -3.36
N PHE A 88 -2.44 -3.11 -2.12
CA PHE A 88 -2.36 -1.77 -1.53
C PHE A 88 -0.91 -1.31 -1.57
N GLU A 89 -0.65 -0.23 -2.29
CA GLU A 89 0.69 0.32 -2.48
C GLU A 89 0.91 1.56 -1.59
N ASN A 90 2.15 1.85 -1.26
CA ASN A 90 2.53 3.01 -0.47
C ASN A 90 1.88 3.06 0.92
N VAL A 91 1.68 1.90 1.54
CA VAL A 91 1.17 1.81 2.91
C VAL A 91 2.26 2.26 3.88
N GLU A 92 1.90 3.11 4.83
CA GLU A 92 2.80 3.54 5.89
C GLU A 92 2.91 2.48 6.99
N PRO A 93 4.04 2.39 7.73
CA PRO A 93 4.12 1.53 8.91
C PRO A 93 3.02 1.85 9.93
N GLY A 94 2.39 0.79 10.47
CA GLY A 94 1.27 0.96 11.41
C GLY A 94 0.53 -0.34 11.69
N ASP A 95 -0.52 -0.24 12.48
CA ASP A 95 -1.45 -1.35 12.76
C ASP A 95 -2.69 -1.22 11.87
N TYR A 96 -3.01 -2.26 11.13
CA TYR A 96 -4.12 -2.29 10.19
C TYR A 96 -4.92 -3.59 10.31
N ALA A 97 -6.12 -3.56 9.75
CA ALA A 97 -6.94 -4.73 9.49
C ALA A 97 -7.51 -4.65 8.07
N ILE A 98 -7.72 -5.79 7.42
CA ILE A 98 -8.40 -5.86 6.13
C ILE A 98 -9.78 -6.45 6.33
N MET A 99 -10.76 -5.82 5.69
CA MET A 99 -12.10 -6.37 5.48
C MET A 99 -12.31 -6.60 3.99
N ALA A 100 -12.83 -7.75 3.64
CA ALA A 100 -13.20 -8.12 2.28
C ALA A 100 -14.68 -8.50 2.23
N LEU A 101 -15.37 -8.05 1.20
CA LEU A 101 -16.77 -8.32 0.93
C LEU A 101 -16.91 -8.86 -0.50
N HIS A 102 -17.64 -9.95 -0.69
CA HIS A 102 -18.09 -10.39 -1.99
C HIS A 102 -19.45 -9.76 -2.28
N ASP A 103 -19.42 -8.62 -2.94
CA ASP A 103 -20.59 -7.83 -3.34
C ASP A 103 -21.20 -8.43 -4.64
N GLU A 104 -22.11 -9.40 -4.47
CA GLU A 104 -22.70 -10.15 -5.58
C GLU A 104 -23.64 -9.29 -6.44
N ASN A 105 -24.23 -8.22 -5.89
CA ASN A 105 -25.19 -7.35 -6.58
C ASN A 105 -24.66 -5.95 -6.91
N GLU A 106 -23.40 -5.69 -6.63
CA GLU A 106 -22.67 -4.44 -6.91
C GLU A 106 -23.31 -3.19 -6.27
N ASN A 107 -23.88 -3.35 -5.06
CA ASN A 107 -24.49 -2.23 -4.32
C ASN A 107 -23.55 -1.54 -3.33
N GLN A 108 -22.29 -2.00 -3.25
CA GLN A 108 -21.19 -1.47 -2.43
C GLN A 108 -21.43 -1.55 -0.92
N ARG A 109 -22.23 -2.51 -0.47
CA ARG A 109 -22.51 -2.73 0.95
C ARG A 109 -22.82 -4.17 1.23
N MET A 110 -22.67 -4.58 2.48
CA MET A 110 -23.14 -5.87 2.97
C MET A 110 -24.67 -5.88 3.05
N ASP A 111 -25.27 -6.87 2.45
CA ASP A 111 -26.70 -7.16 2.58
C ASP A 111 -26.97 -8.18 3.69
N PHE A 112 -28.10 -8.01 4.38
CA PHE A 112 -28.49 -8.84 5.50
C PHE A 112 -29.89 -9.43 5.31
N ARG A 113 -30.08 -10.62 5.84
CA ARG A 113 -31.40 -11.22 6.00
C ARG A 113 -32.20 -10.51 7.10
N GLU A 114 -33.51 -10.74 7.15
CA GLU A 114 -34.39 -10.20 8.19
C GLU A 114 -33.94 -10.60 9.62
N ASN A 115 -33.27 -11.73 9.78
CA ASN A 115 -32.72 -12.20 11.05
C ASN A 115 -31.31 -11.64 11.36
N GLY A 116 -30.81 -10.68 10.55
CA GLY A 116 -29.51 -10.04 10.73
C GLY A 116 -28.30 -10.84 10.25
N MET A 117 -28.49 -12.00 9.64
CA MET A 117 -27.40 -12.78 9.06
C MET A 117 -26.94 -12.17 7.73
N PRO A 118 -25.62 -12.10 7.45
CA PRO A 118 -25.12 -11.70 6.16
C PRO A 118 -25.69 -12.55 5.02
N LEU A 119 -26.03 -11.91 3.90
CA LEU A 119 -26.40 -12.59 2.66
C LEU A 119 -25.17 -12.86 1.80
N GLU A 120 -24.19 -12.02 1.89
CA GLU A 120 -22.97 -12.05 1.11
C GLU A 120 -21.79 -12.56 1.94
N SER A 121 -20.81 -13.15 1.24
CA SER A 121 -19.61 -13.65 1.89
C SER A 121 -18.68 -12.50 2.27
N TYR A 122 -18.04 -12.62 3.40
CA TYR A 122 -17.03 -11.66 3.85
C TYR A 122 -15.89 -12.38 4.58
N GLY A 123 -14.76 -11.70 4.67
CA GLY A 123 -13.61 -12.17 5.41
C GLY A 123 -12.79 -11.02 5.99
N THR A 124 -11.93 -11.35 6.93
CA THR A 124 -10.99 -10.39 7.53
C THR A 124 -9.59 -10.97 7.56
N SER A 125 -8.60 -10.08 7.66
CA SER A 125 -7.23 -10.50 7.96
C SER A 125 -7.18 -11.40 9.19
N ASN A 126 -6.18 -12.29 9.25
CA ASN A 126 -5.99 -13.34 10.25
C ASN A 126 -7.02 -14.49 10.20
N ASN A 127 -8.08 -14.39 9.40
CA ASN A 127 -9.10 -15.47 9.23
C ASN A 127 -9.70 -15.96 10.54
N VAL A 128 -9.93 -15.07 11.50
CA VAL A 128 -10.48 -15.43 12.80
C VAL A 128 -11.96 -15.75 12.65
N MET A 129 -12.33 -16.95 13.02
CA MET A 129 -13.74 -17.36 13.08
C MET A 129 -14.32 -16.97 14.45
N ALA A 130 -15.13 -15.92 14.46
CA ALA A 130 -15.81 -15.44 15.65
C ALA A 130 -17.33 -15.53 15.49
N PHE A 131 -18.04 -15.75 16.60
CA PHE A 131 -19.50 -15.63 16.63
C PHE A 131 -19.87 -14.14 16.83
N GLY A 132 -20.38 -13.49 15.76
CA GLY A 132 -20.79 -12.10 15.79
C GLY A 132 -20.02 -11.23 14.82
N PRO A 133 -20.20 -9.88 14.89
CA PRO A 133 -19.51 -8.97 14.01
C PRO A 133 -17.99 -9.03 14.20
N PRO A 134 -17.21 -8.87 13.10
CA PRO A 134 -15.75 -8.80 13.18
C PRO A 134 -15.27 -7.76 14.19
N GLN A 135 -14.18 -8.08 14.89
CA GLN A 135 -13.52 -7.16 15.82
C GLN A 135 -12.14 -6.76 15.28
N TYR A 136 -11.80 -5.48 15.41
CA TYR A 136 -10.51 -4.96 14.95
C TYR A 136 -9.33 -5.71 15.57
N GLY A 137 -9.38 -5.96 16.88
CA GLY A 137 -8.31 -6.64 17.60
C GLY A 137 -7.99 -8.06 17.10
N ASP A 138 -9.00 -8.76 16.57
CA ASP A 138 -8.84 -10.10 16.00
C ASP A 138 -8.26 -10.05 14.56
N ALA A 139 -8.65 -9.05 13.79
CA ALA A 139 -8.21 -8.87 12.42
C ALA A 139 -6.89 -8.09 12.29
N LYS A 140 -6.44 -7.45 13.35
CA LYS A 140 -5.29 -6.55 13.34
C LYS A 140 -3.98 -7.27 12.99
N PHE A 141 -3.19 -6.68 12.08
CA PHE A 141 -1.81 -7.04 11.77
C PHE A 141 -0.92 -5.80 11.73
N LYS A 142 0.38 -6.00 11.85
CA LYS A 142 1.36 -4.92 11.87
C LYS A 142 2.06 -4.82 10.53
N VAL A 143 2.17 -3.60 10.02
CA VAL A 143 2.98 -3.22 8.86
C VAL A 143 4.24 -2.52 9.38
N GLU A 144 5.43 -3.04 9.08
CA GLU A 144 6.69 -2.50 9.57
C GLU A 144 7.53 -1.89 8.42
N ALA A 145 8.41 -2.67 7.80
CA ALA A 145 9.33 -2.18 6.77
C ALA A 145 9.41 -3.08 5.54
N GLU A 146 8.70 -4.20 5.53
CA GLU A 146 8.73 -5.21 4.46
C GLU A 146 7.35 -5.35 3.84
N ASP A 147 7.31 -5.69 2.55
CA ASP A 147 6.08 -6.00 1.85
C ASP A 147 5.41 -7.23 2.47
N LEU A 148 4.08 -7.25 2.46
CA LEU A 148 3.28 -8.30 3.07
C LEU A 148 2.43 -9.03 2.04
N GLU A 149 2.34 -10.35 2.18
CA GLU A 149 1.40 -11.19 1.46
C GLU A 149 0.40 -11.80 2.46
N LEU A 150 -0.88 -11.55 2.23
CA LEU A 150 -1.96 -12.03 3.08
C LEU A 150 -2.92 -12.90 2.27
N ASN A 151 -3.42 -13.96 2.91
CA ASN A 151 -4.51 -14.77 2.37
C ASN A 151 -5.72 -14.63 3.29
N ILE A 152 -6.85 -14.20 2.70
CA ILE A 152 -8.13 -14.09 3.39
C ILE A 152 -9.08 -15.16 2.84
N ARG A 153 -9.95 -15.68 3.70
CA ARG A 153 -10.98 -16.67 3.34
C ARG A 153 -12.37 -16.11 3.61
N PHE A 154 -13.28 -16.45 2.72
CA PHE A 154 -14.72 -16.24 2.84
C PHE A 154 -15.42 -17.43 3.47
#